data_41e8a7bcbc0e627489257508e09aed89
#
_entry.id   41e8a7bcbc0e627489257508e09aed89
#
_cell.length_a   1.000
_cell.length_b   1.000
_cell.length_c   1.000
_cell.angle_alpha   90.00
_cell.angle_beta   90.00
_cell.angle_gamma   90.00
#
_symmetry.space_group_name_H-M   'P 1'
#
loop_
_entity.id
_entity.type
_entity.pdbx_description
1 polymer ?
#
loop_
_entity_poly.entity_id
_entity_poly.type
_entity_poly.pdbx_seq_one_letter_code
_entity_poly.pdbx_strand_id
1 'polypeptide(L)'
;TYISFKMIYHKRGKNFANEGDKMDYIESVLRETAKIDSEVEREFYLRQIAAEFTLSLESLLNQQSKVGKHKKVAPKQGQAASFQAMPSPRRKGMKPAHLKAEETLLALMLHDREMAYRIQKMLDGMEMNHDDHQAIITYLFAFYEEGHEADASLFLHFLPDANLRKIVTEIEMMDFHHEPSEQELLDYVNQIIKYKQLMVIKEKKAEQLEAEKRLDFIRAAELGKELISLRNSL
;
A
#
# COMPACT_ATOMS: atom_id res chain seq x y z
N THR A 1 1.58 30.78 4.77
CA THR A 1 1.74 29.31 4.57
C THR A 1 2.23 29.00 3.16
N TYR A 2 2.83 27.85 2.96
CA TYR A 2 3.35 27.39 1.65
C TYR A 2 2.26 27.44 0.55
N ILE A 3 1.06 27.01 0.88
CA ILE A 3 -0.08 27.00 -0.06
C ILE A 3 -0.52 28.40 -0.44
N SER A 4 -0.59 29.34 0.50
CA SER A 4 -0.91 30.74 0.19
C SER A 4 0.10 31.37 -0.77
N PHE A 5 1.39 31.05 -0.62
CA PHE A 5 2.43 31.46 -1.56
C PHE A 5 2.20 30.85 -2.97
N LYS A 6 1.88 29.54 -3.02
CA LYS A 6 1.57 28.86 -4.29
C LYS A 6 0.36 29.42 -5.00
N MET A 7 -0.70 29.76 -4.25
CA MET A 7 -1.88 30.42 -4.81
C MET A 7 -1.54 31.78 -5.45
N ILE A 8 -0.73 32.61 -4.78
CA ILE A 8 -0.26 33.89 -5.33
C ILE A 8 0.63 33.65 -6.55
N TYR A 9 1.52 32.65 -6.51
CA TYR A 9 2.40 32.31 -7.63
C TYR A 9 1.61 31.89 -8.88
N HIS A 10 0.60 31.04 -8.73
CA HIS A 10 -0.23 30.57 -9.84
C HIS A 10 -1.19 31.65 -10.38
N LYS A 11 -1.46 32.73 -9.61
CA LYS A 11 -2.19 33.92 -10.09
C LYS A 11 -1.37 34.81 -11.04
N ARG A 12 -0.03 34.77 -10.93
CA ARG A 12 0.83 35.64 -11.73
C ARG A 12 0.71 35.31 -13.23
N GLY A 13 0.43 36.34 -14.03
CA GLY A 13 0.37 36.23 -15.48
C GLY A 13 -0.91 35.61 -16.04
N LYS A 14 -1.91 35.30 -15.20
CA LYS A 14 -3.21 34.78 -15.64
C LYS A 14 -4.25 35.90 -15.72
N ASN A 15 -5.03 35.89 -16.80
CA ASN A 15 -6.14 36.80 -17.00
C ASN A 15 -7.45 36.12 -16.60
N PHE A 16 -7.97 36.46 -15.43
CA PHE A 16 -9.23 35.85 -14.90
C PHE A 16 -10.51 36.31 -15.63
N ALA A 17 -10.41 37.19 -16.63
CA ALA A 17 -11.49 37.43 -17.58
C ALA A 17 -11.63 36.26 -18.60
N ASN A 18 -10.58 35.45 -18.77
CA ASN A 18 -10.58 34.26 -19.62
C ASN A 18 -10.95 33.03 -18.80
N GLU A 19 -11.97 32.28 -19.22
CA GLU A 19 -12.40 31.04 -18.53
C GLU A 19 -11.33 29.96 -18.53
N GLY A 20 -10.51 29.85 -19.58
CA GLY A 20 -9.37 28.93 -19.66
C GLY A 20 -8.36 29.19 -18.55
N ASP A 21 -7.93 30.45 -18.37
CA ASP A 21 -6.99 30.85 -17.34
C ASP A 21 -7.53 30.62 -15.91
N LYS A 22 -8.87 30.81 -15.74
CA LYS A 22 -9.55 30.49 -14.47
C LYS A 22 -9.48 29.00 -14.17
N MET A 23 -9.84 28.14 -15.13
CA MET A 23 -9.85 26.70 -14.96
C MET A 23 -8.45 26.16 -14.68
N ASP A 24 -7.45 26.62 -15.41
CA ASP A 24 -6.04 26.27 -15.20
C ASP A 24 -5.53 26.66 -13.80
N TYR A 25 -5.94 27.85 -13.33
CA TYR A 25 -5.60 28.29 -11.97
C TYR A 25 -6.26 27.37 -10.92
N ILE A 26 -7.57 27.14 -11.04
CA ILE A 26 -8.32 26.27 -10.12
C ILE A 26 -7.71 24.88 -10.09
N GLU A 27 -7.42 24.28 -11.26
CA GLU A 27 -6.80 22.96 -11.33
C GLU A 27 -5.41 22.92 -10.68
N SER A 28 -4.59 23.95 -10.91
CA SER A 28 -3.27 24.06 -10.29
C SER A 28 -3.36 24.11 -8.76
N VAL A 29 -4.30 24.91 -8.23
CA VAL A 29 -4.49 25.01 -6.78
C VAL A 29 -5.11 23.73 -6.20
N LEU A 30 -6.06 23.08 -6.87
CA LEU A 30 -6.60 21.77 -6.47
C LEU A 30 -5.51 20.71 -6.38
N ARG A 31 -4.54 20.74 -7.30
CA ARG A 31 -3.39 19.83 -7.29
C ARG A 31 -2.45 20.09 -6.12
N GLU A 32 -2.22 21.32 -5.74
CA GLU A 32 -1.38 21.66 -4.58
C GLU A 32 -2.12 21.38 -3.26
N THR A 33 -3.41 21.69 -3.17
CA THR A 33 -4.22 21.40 -1.96
C THR A 33 -4.42 19.90 -1.74
N ALA A 34 -4.40 19.08 -2.80
CA ALA A 34 -4.44 17.61 -2.68
C ALA A 34 -3.21 17.01 -1.98
N LYS A 35 -2.12 17.76 -1.85
CA LYS A 35 -0.89 17.33 -1.15
C LYS A 35 -0.91 17.62 0.35
N ILE A 36 -1.92 18.33 0.84
CA ILE A 36 -2.06 18.68 2.26
C ILE A 36 -2.62 17.47 3.01
N ASP A 37 -1.92 17.03 4.05
CA ASP A 37 -2.35 15.89 4.88
C ASP A 37 -3.53 16.27 5.79
N SER A 38 -3.57 17.52 6.30
CA SER A 38 -4.65 17.99 7.15
C SER A 38 -5.92 18.26 6.35
N GLU A 39 -6.98 17.50 6.65
CA GLU A 39 -8.29 17.65 6.00
C GLU A 39 -8.92 19.02 6.27
N VAL A 40 -8.78 19.54 7.47
CA VAL A 40 -9.30 20.87 7.88
C VAL A 40 -8.60 21.98 7.11
N GLU A 41 -7.27 21.92 6.99
CA GLU A 41 -6.50 22.91 6.25
C GLU A 41 -6.82 22.86 4.76
N ARG A 42 -7.01 21.66 4.21
CA ARG A 42 -7.41 21.44 2.81
C ARG A 42 -8.77 22.06 2.54
N GLU A 43 -9.75 21.78 3.39
CA GLU A 43 -11.10 22.35 3.25
C GLU A 43 -11.10 23.87 3.35
N PHE A 44 -10.28 24.45 4.22
CA PHE A 44 -10.13 25.91 4.34
C PHE A 44 -9.73 26.55 2.99
N TYR A 45 -8.72 26.02 2.31
CA TYR A 45 -8.30 26.55 1.01
C TYR A 45 -9.32 26.29 -0.10
N LEU A 46 -10.02 25.16 -0.07
CA LEU A 46 -11.08 24.87 -1.04
C LEU A 46 -12.25 25.84 -0.88
N ARG A 47 -12.63 26.17 0.35
CA ARG A 47 -13.65 27.21 0.63
C ARG A 47 -13.22 28.59 0.13
N GLN A 48 -11.96 28.94 0.25
CA GLN A 48 -11.43 30.19 -0.26
C GLN A 48 -11.55 30.27 -1.79
N ILE A 49 -11.24 29.21 -2.52
CA ILE A 49 -11.40 29.14 -3.98
C ILE A 49 -12.88 29.15 -4.35
N ALA A 50 -13.72 28.40 -3.65
CA ALA A 50 -15.16 28.36 -3.85
C ALA A 50 -15.78 29.76 -3.78
N ALA A 51 -15.39 30.54 -2.77
CA ALA A 51 -15.85 31.92 -2.59
C ALA A 51 -15.31 32.87 -3.67
N GLU A 52 -14.04 32.74 -4.06
CA GLU A 52 -13.38 33.61 -5.04
C GLU A 52 -13.97 33.44 -6.47
N PHE A 53 -14.32 32.21 -6.85
CA PHE A 53 -14.81 31.89 -8.20
C PHE A 53 -16.30 31.52 -8.26
N THR A 54 -17.04 31.70 -7.17
CA THR A 54 -18.49 31.40 -7.06
C THR A 54 -18.81 29.93 -7.44
N LEU A 55 -17.96 29.00 -6.99
CA LEU A 55 -18.10 27.57 -7.23
C LEU A 55 -18.67 26.86 -6.00
N SER A 56 -19.33 25.72 -6.19
CA SER A 56 -19.73 24.89 -5.05
C SER A 56 -18.54 24.13 -4.47
N LEU A 57 -18.43 24.09 -3.15
CA LEU A 57 -17.40 23.34 -2.44
C LEU A 57 -17.44 21.84 -2.81
N GLU A 58 -18.65 21.30 -2.97
CA GLU A 58 -18.87 19.90 -3.36
C GLU A 58 -18.29 19.58 -4.74
N SER A 59 -18.46 20.50 -5.71
CA SER A 59 -17.86 20.35 -7.05
C SER A 59 -16.35 20.35 -7.00
N LEU A 60 -15.74 21.21 -6.16
CA LEU A 60 -14.28 21.24 -5.97
C LEU A 60 -13.73 20.00 -5.30
N LEU A 61 -14.41 19.46 -4.29
CA LEU A 61 -14.05 18.19 -3.63
C LEU A 61 -14.14 17.01 -4.60
N ASN A 62 -15.21 16.94 -5.38
CA ASN A 62 -15.39 15.92 -6.41
C ASN A 62 -14.30 16.01 -7.50
N GLN A 63 -13.93 17.20 -7.90
CA GLN A 63 -12.87 17.41 -8.89
C GLN A 63 -11.48 17.11 -8.31
N GLN A 64 -11.21 17.47 -7.06
CA GLN A 64 -9.98 17.14 -6.36
C GLN A 64 -9.79 15.62 -6.25
N SER A 65 -10.85 14.86 -5.97
CA SER A 65 -10.81 13.39 -5.92
C SER A 65 -10.46 12.77 -7.28
N LYS A 66 -10.85 13.41 -8.37
CA LYS A 66 -10.50 13.01 -9.74
C LYS A 66 -9.07 13.40 -10.10
N VAL A 67 -8.63 14.59 -9.75
CA VAL A 67 -7.26 15.08 -9.96
C VAL A 67 -6.25 14.24 -9.20
N GLY A 68 -6.58 13.79 -7.98
CA GLY A 68 -5.76 12.85 -7.20
C GLY A 68 -5.62 11.47 -7.88
N LYS A 69 -6.61 11.04 -8.68
CA LYS A 69 -6.60 9.77 -9.43
C LYS A 69 -6.01 9.89 -10.83
N HIS A 70 -5.91 11.09 -11.41
CA HIS A 70 -5.41 11.34 -12.77
C HIS A 70 -3.88 11.52 -12.83
N LYS A 71 -3.12 10.65 -12.17
CA LYS A 71 -1.70 10.48 -12.53
C LYS A 71 -1.51 9.46 -13.66
N LYS A 72 -2.40 9.39 -14.65
CA LYS A 72 -2.17 8.64 -15.90
C LYS A 72 -3.19 9.01 -16.99
N VAL A 73 -2.99 10.10 -17.73
CA VAL A 73 -3.27 10.14 -19.17
C VAL A 73 -2.36 11.21 -19.79
N ALA A 74 -1.53 10.79 -20.74
CA ALA A 74 -0.67 11.66 -21.54
C ALA A 74 -1.48 12.40 -22.61
N PRO A 75 -1.13 13.64 -22.99
CA PRO A 75 -1.66 14.27 -24.19
C PRO A 75 -0.97 13.70 -25.43
N LYS A 76 -1.78 13.35 -26.44
CA LYS A 76 -1.31 13.03 -27.79
C LYS A 76 -1.03 14.29 -28.58
N GLN A 77 0.05 14.22 -29.35
CA GLN A 77 0.44 14.88 -30.61
C GLN A 77 1.39 16.06 -30.54
N GLY A 78 2.52 15.80 -31.18
CA GLY A 78 3.49 16.74 -31.70
C GLY A 78 4.83 16.05 -31.94
N GLN A 79 5.09 15.61 -33.18
CA GLN A 79 6.33 14.97 -33.64
C GLN A 79 7.54 15.86 -33.40
N ALA A 80 8.60 15.34 -32.77
CA ALA A 80 10.00 15.52 -33.17
C ALA A 80 10.96 14.76 -32.22
N ALA A 81 11.85 13.99 -32.83
CA ALA A 81 13.16 13.54 -32.35
C ALA A 81 13.22 12.61 -31.12
N SER A 82 13.54 11.38 -31.49
CA SER A 82 13.99 10.29 -30.61
C SER A 82 15.20 10.66 -29.75
N PHE A 83 14.93 10.98 -28.47
CA PHE A 83 15.86 10.66 -27.40
C PHE A 83 15.22 9.52 -26.61
N GLN A 84 15.84 8.36 -26.64
CA GLN A 84 15.52 7.23 -25.78
C GLN A 84 15.75 7.69 -24.34
N ALA A 85 14.69 8.23 -23.72
CA ALA A 85 14.65 8.42 -22.29
C ALA A 85 14.64 7.04 -21.66
N MET A 86 15.72 6.66 -20.98
CA MET A 86 15.76 5.53 -20.07
C MET A 86 14.54 5.61 -19.14
N PRO A 87 13.81 4.52 -18.91
CA PRO A 87 12.67 4.53 -18.02
C PRO A 87 13.18 4.91 -16.62
N SER A 88 12.82 6.10 -16.17
CA SER A 88 13.06 6.49 -14.77
C SER A 88 12.42 5.44 -13.87
N PRO A 89 13.09 4.93 -12.83
CA PRO A 89 12.54 3.93 -11.94
C PRO A 89 11.24 4.49 -11.34
N ARG A 90 10.11 3.88 -11.68
CA ARG A 90 8.83 4.19 -11.06
C ARG A 90 9.04 4.05 -9.56
N ARG A 91 8.89 5.13 -8.78
CA ARG A 91 8.81 5.03 -7.33
C ARG A 91 7.67 4.07 -7.03
N LYS A 92 8.01 2.80 -6.73
CA LYS A 92 7.05 1.81 -6.21
C LYS A 92 6.41 2.47 -4.99
N GLY A 93 5.11 2.60 -4.97
CA GLY A 93 4.40 3.09 -3.78
C GLY A 93 4.88 2.26 -2.57
N MET A 94 5.01 2.88 -1.41
CA MET A 94 5.50 2.22 -0.21
C MET A 94 4.59 1.02 0.08
N LYS A 95 5.17 -0.20 0.06
CA LYS A 95 4.44 -1.43 0.35
C LYS A 95 3.94 -1.39 1.81
N PRO A 96 2.76 -1.95 2.11
CA PRO A 96 2.30 -2.10 3.49
C PRO A 96 3.34 -2.82 4.36
N ALA A 97 3.43 -2.45 5.64
CA ALA A 97 4.47 -2.97 6.53
C ALA A 97 4.45 -4.50 6.67
N HIS A 98 3.26 -5.11 6.76
CA HIS A 98 3.11 -6.57 6.82
C HIS A 98 3.59 -7.27 5.54
N LEU A 99 3.32 -6.69 4.36
CA LEU A 99 3.79 -7.24 3.09
C LEU A 99 5.31 -7.18 2.99
N LYS A 100 5.90 -6.04 3.40
CA LYS A 100 7.36 -5.91 3.45
C LYS A 100 7.98 -6.88 4.45
N ALA A 101 7.33 -7.12 5.60
CA ALA A 101 7.78 -8.08 6.59
C ALA A 101 7.80 -9.51 6.02
N GLU A 102 6.71 -9.93 5.34
CA GLU A 102 6.66 -11.24 4.67
C GLU A 102 7.73 -11.40 3.61
N GLU A 103 7.90 -10.42 2.72
CA GLU A 103 8.94 -10.44 1.69
C GLU A 103 10.35 -10.50 2.30
N THR A 104 10.59 -9.80 3.41
CA THR A 104 11.88 -9.82 4.12
C THR A 104 12.15 -11.19 4.73
N LEU A 105 11.17 -11.80 5.40
CA LEU A 105 11.32 -13.14 5.96
C LEU A 105 11.55 -14.19 4.85
N LEU A 106 10.82 -14.10 3.74
CA LEU A 106 11.00 -14.99 2.57
C LEU A 106 12.41 -14.87 2.00
N ALA A 107 12.93 -13.67 1.85
CA ALA A 107 14.30 -13.47 1.35
C ALA A 107 15.33 -14.12 2.27
N LEU A 108 15.20 -13.95 3.59
CA LEU A 108 16.09 -14.59 4.57
C LEU A 108 16.00 -16.11 4.50
N MET A 109 14.79 -16.65 4.32
CA MET A 109 14.57 -18.09 4.18
C MET A 109 15.15 -18.66 2.87
N LEU A 110 15.19 -17.88 1.80
CA LEU A 110 15.76 -18.27 0.50
C LEU A 110 17.29 -18.36 0.54
N HIS A 111 17.93 -17.50 1.35
CA HIS A 111 19.39 -17.40 1.43
C HIS A 111 20.02 -18.32 2.48
N ASP A 112 19.27 -18.74 3.49
CA ASP A 112 19.79 -19.54 4.61
C ASP A 112 18.75 -20.56 5.07
N ARG A 113 19.10 -21.84 4.92
CA ARG A 113 18.29 -22.98 5.33
C ARG A 113 18.06 -23.01 6.85
N GLU A 114 19.07 -22.72 7.67
CA GLU A 114 18.92 -22.71 9.13
C GLU A 114 18.01 -21.58 9.56
N MET A 115 18.15 -20.41 8.92
CA MET A 115 17.26 -19.27 9.13
C MET A 115 15.83 -19.60 8.75
N ALA A 116 15.60 -20.36 7.67
CA ALA A 116 14.25 -20.79 7.27
C ALA A 116 13.57 -21.62 8.37
N TYR A 117 14.25 -22.61 8.94
CA TYR A 117 13.71 -23.40 10.05
C TYR A 117 13.53 -22.59 11.32
N ARG A 118 14.40 -21.63 11.60
CA ARG A 118 14.27 -20.73 12.72
C ARG A 118 13.02 -19.84 12.60
N ILE A 119 12.81 -19.24 11.44
CA ILE A 119 11.64 -18.40 11.14
C ILE A 119 10.37 -19.25 11.21
N GLN A 120 10.37 -20.46 10.65
CA GLN A 120 9.23 -21.38 10.74
C GLN A 120 8.84 -21.67 12.20
N LYS A 121 9.82 -21.91 13.06
CA LYS A 121 9.60 -22.12 14.48
C LYS A 121 9.04 -20.87 15.17
N MET A 122 9.47 -19.68 14.78
CA MET A 122 8.96 -18.41 15.31
C MET A 122 7.52 -18.14 14.86
N LEU A 123 7.15 -18.55 13.65
CA LEU A 123 5.79 -18.46 13.14
C LEU A 123 4.82 -19.45 13.83
N ASP A 124 5.33 -20.46 14.50
CA ASP A 124 4.55 -21.44 15.31
C ASP A 124 3.30 -21.99 14.58
N GLY A 125 3.46 -22.38 13.33
CA GLY A 125 2.38 -22.89 12.47
C GLY A 125 1.44 -21.82 11.89
N MET A 126 1.74 -20.55 12.09
CA MET A 126 0.98 -19.48 11.45
C MET A 126 1.31 -19.39 9.95
N GLU A 127 0.27 -19.25 9.16
CA GLU A 127 0.37 -19.01 7.72
C GLU A 127 0.63 -17.54 7.42
N MET A 128 1.29 -17.27 6.31
CA MET A 128 1.44 -15.92 5.76
C MET A 128 0.07 -15.32 5.40
N ASN A 129 0.00 -13.99 5.33
CA ASN A 129 -1.23 -13.30 4.96
C ASN A 129 -1.51 -13.35 3.45
N HIS A 130 -0.47 -13.58 2.65
CA HIS A 130 -0.57 -13.74 1.20
C HIS A 130 -0.44 -15.19 0.80
N ASP A 131 -1.43 -15.71 0.07
CA ASP A 131 -1.47 -17.10 -0.40
C ASP A 131 -0.25 -17.48 -1.25
N ASP A 132 0.21 -16.56 -2.11
CA ASP A 132 1.40 -16.75 -2.93
C ASP A 132 2.68 -16.90 -2.08
N HIS A 133 2.81 -16.11 -0.99
CA HIS A 133 3.92 -16.21 -0.06
C HIS A 133 3.88 -17.52 0.73
N GLN A 134 2.68 -17.95 1.16
CA GLN A 134 2.49 -19.23 1.81
C GLN A 134 2.85 -20.39 0.88
N ALA A 135 2.44 -20.32 -0.38
CA ALA A 135 2.80 -21.33 -1.39
C ALA A 135 4.34 -21.40 -1.59
N ILE A 136 5.01 -20.24 -1.69
CA ILE A 136 6.47 -20.18 -1.81
C ILE A 136 7.15 -20.87 -0.62
N ILE A 137 6.71 -20.60 0.62
CA ILE A 137 7.25 -21.26 1.82
C ILE A 137 7.07 -22.78 1.74
N THR A 138 5.89 -23.23 1.36
CA THR A 138 5.59 -24.66 1.25
C THR A 138 6.52 -25.36 0.25
N TYR A 139 6.72 -24.75 -0.93
CA TYR A 139 7.67 -25.26 -1.91
C TYR A 139 9.14 -25.18 -1.45
N LEU A 140 9.48 -24.12 -0.69
CA LEU A 140 10.84 -23.95 -0.19
C LEU A 140 11.21 -25.04 0.83
N PHE A 141 10.29 -25.38 1.74
CA PHE A 141 10.53 -26.48 2.66
C PHE A 141 10.58 -27.84 1.95
N ALA A 142 9.73 -28.09 0.95
CA ALA A 142 9.83 -29.28 0.13
C ALA A 142 11.20 -29.38 -0.57
N PHE A 143 11.69 -28.26 -1.12
CA PHE A 143 13.01 -28.17 -1.74
C PHE A 143 14.16 -28.49 -0.77
N TYR A 144 14.07 -27.98 0.47
CA TYR A 144 15.05 -28.26 1.52
C TYR A 144 14.96 -29.70 2.05
N GLU A 145 13.77 -30.31 2.11
CA GLU A 145 13.56 -31.71 2.50
C GLU A 145 14.10 -32.69 1.47
N GLU A 146 14.11 -32.33 0.18
CA GLU A 146 14.77 -33.08 -0.87
C GLU A 146 16.32 -33.03 -0.80
N GLY A 147 16.86 -32.24 0.17
CA GLY A 147 18.30 -32.18 0.43
C GLY A 147 19.03 -31.09 -0.35
N HIS A 148 18.33 -30.18 -0.97
CA HIS A 148 18.93 -29.02 -1.64
C HIS A 148 19.47 -28.02 -0.66
N GLU A 149 20.57 -27.36 -1.01
CA GLU A 149 21.11 -26.20 -0.32
C GLU A 149 20.35 -24.92 -0.68
N ALA A 150 20.56 -23.84 0.09
CA ALA A 150 19.94 -22.55 -0.15
C ALA A 150 20.51 -21.90 -1.43
N ASP A 151 19.85 -22.17 -2.56
CA ASP A 151 20.17 -21.64 -3.89
C ASP A 151 18.87 -21.18 -4.56
N ALA A 152 18.71 -19.85 -4.62
CA ALA A 152 17.52 -19.23 -5.21
C ALA A 152 17.37 -19.56 -6.70
N SER A 153 18.48 -19.74 -7.44
CA SER A 153 18.43 -20.07 -8.86
C SER A 153 17.91 -21.50 -9.09
N LEU A 154 18.35 -22.45 -8.30
CA LEU A 154 17.83 -23.82 -8.32
C LEU A 154 16.37 -23.85 -7.87
N PHE A 155 16.03 -23.12 -6.82
CA PHE A 155 14.66 -23.03 -6.32
C PHE A 155 13.69 -22.43 -7.35
N LEU A 156 14.11 -21.44 -8.15
CA LEU A 156 13.29 -20.91 -9.24
C LEU A 156 12.92 -21.98 -10.27
N HIS A 157 13.80 -22.94 -10.55
CA HIS A 157 13.51 -24.07 -11.43
C HIS A 157 12.57 -25.10 -10.79
N PHE A 158 12.60 -25.21 -9.47
CA PHE A 158 11.73 -26.10 -8.70
C PHE A 158 10.27 -25.64 -8.66
N LEU A 159 10.03 -24.33 -8.75
CA LEU A 159 8.69 -23.76 -8.69
C LEU A 159 7.89 -24.05 -9.98
N PRO A 160 6.65 -24.60 -9.88
CA PRO A 160 5.83 -24.92 -11.04
C PRO A 160 5.20 -23.68 -11.68
N ASP A 161 4.86 -22.66 -10.89
CA ASP A 161 4.08 -21.51 -11.30
C ASP A 161 4.97 -20.31 -11.70
N ALA A 162 4.65 -19.69 -12.84
CA ALA A 162 5.33 -18.50 -13.33
C ALA A 162 5.13 -17.27 -12.43
N ASN A 163 3.96 -17.15 -11.75
CA ASN A 163 3.71 -16.07 -10.82
C ASN A 163 4.59 -16.18 -9.57
N LEU A 164 4.70 -17.38 -9.00
CA LEU A 164 5.58 -17.65 -7.86
C LEU A 164 7.05 -17.37 -8.22
N ARG A 165 7.51 -17.82 -9.39
CA ARG A 165 8.87 -17.50 -9.89
C ARG A 165 9.12 -15.99 -9.98
N LYS A 166 8.14 -15.25 -10.47
CA LYS A 166 8.25 -13.78 -10.56
C LYS A 166 8.37 -13.13 -9.17
N ILE A 167 7.55 -13.57 -8.20
CA ILE A 167 7.60 -13.08 -6.83
C ILE A 167 8.97 -13.38 -6.20
N VAL A 168 9.46 -14.61 -6.32
CA VAL A 168 10.78 -15.00 -5.81
C VAL A 168 11.88 -14.16 -6.47
N THR A 169 11.83 -13.93 -7.77
CA THR A 169 12.79 -13.06 -8.46
C THR A 169 12.72 -11.62 -7.95
N GLU A 170 11.53 -11.09 -7.67
CA GLU A 170 11.38 -9.73 -7.10
C GLU A 170 11.94 -9.65 -5.68
N ILE A 171 11.78 -10.70 -4.89
CA ILE A 171 12.30 -10.81 -3.52
C ILE A 171 13.83 -10.92 -3.55
N GLU A 172 14.39 -11.75 -4.44
CA GLU A 172 15.83 -11.93 -4.62
C GLU A 172 16.55 -10.63 -5.03
N MET A 173 15.86 -9.76 -5.76
CA MET A 173 16.38 -8.45 -6.13
C MET A 173 16.30 -7.40 -4.98
N MET A 174 15.86 -7.79 -3.79
CA MET A 174 15.85 -6.90 -2.63
C MET A 174 17.24 -6.88 -1.99
N ASP A 175 17.80 -5.67 -1.82
CA ASP A 175 19.09 -5.50 -1.14
C ASP A 175 18.95 -5.77 0.37
N PHE A 176 19.55 -6.84 0.85
CA PHE A 176 19.74 -7.11 2.28
C PHE A 176 21.18 -6.79 2.66
N HIS A 177 21.37 -5.70 3.41
CA HIS A 177 22.71 -5.22 3.76
C HIS A 177 23.26 -5.78 5.06
N HIS A 178 22.48 -6.51 5.85
CA HIS A 178 22.91 -7.07 7.13
C HIS A 178 22.07 -8.29 7.52
N GLU A 179 22.66 -9.16 8.33
CA GLU A 179 21.92 -10.22 9.01
C GLU A 179 21.01 -9.58 10.06
N PRO A 180 19.70 -9.88 10.06
CA PRO A 180 18.78 -9.29 11.01
C PRO A 180 19.05 -9.80 12.42
N SER A 181 18.95 -8.92 13.39
CA SER A 181 18.96 -9.31 14.79
C SER A 181 17.75 -10.13 15.16
N GLU A 182 17.82 -10.88 16.26
CA GLU A 182 16.67 -11.65 16.76
C GLU A 182 15.44 -10.77 17.03
N GLN A 183 15.66 -9.56 17.52
CA GLN A 183 14.61 -8.59 17.76
C GLN A 183 13.93 -8.14 16.46
N GLU A 184 14.69 -7.91 15.40
CA GLU A 184 14.14 -7.55 14.09
C GLU A 184 13.31 -8.68 13.48
N LEU A 185 13.74 -9.94 13.64
CA LEU A 185 12.95 -11.10 13.22
C LEU A 185 11.62 -11.17 13.97
N LEU A 186 11.64 -10.96 15.30
CA LEU A 186 10.44 -10.91 16.12
C LEU A 186 9.51 -9.76 15.69
N ASP A 187 10.06 -8.61 15.37
CA ASP A 187 9.29 -7.46 14.91
C ASP A 187 8.60 -7.74 13.57
N TYR A 188 9.26 -8.42 12.62
CA TYR A 188 8.63 -8.85 11.36
C TYR A 188 7.51 -9.86 11.59
N VAL A 189 7.74 -10.87 12.41
CA VAL A 189 6.71 -11.87 12.78
C VAL A 189 5.53 -11.18 13.45
N ASN A 190 5.77 -10.28 14.40
CA ASN A 190 4.72 -9.53 15.08
C ASN A 190 3.89 -8.66 14.12
N GLN A 191 4.50 -8.07 13.10
CA GLN A 191 3.76 -7.31 12.08
C GLN A 191 2.81 -8.20 11.28
N ILE A 192 3.22 -9.43 10.95
CA ILE A 192 2.38 -10.41 10.24
C ILE A 192 1.19 -10.82 11.13
N ILE A 193 1.46 -11.17 12.39
CA ILE A 193 0.44 -11.55 13.39
C ILE A 193 -0.58 -10.42 13.57
N LYS A 194 -0.08 -9.22 13.80
CA LYS A 194 -0.91 -8.04 14.03
C LYS A 194 -1.83 -7.74 12.85
N TYR A 195 -1.31 -7.88 11.62
CA TYR A 195 -2.14 -7.70 10.44
C TYR A 195 -3.24 -8.76 10.34
N LYS A 196 -2.92 -10.04 10.60
CA LYS A 196 -3.90 -11.14 10.62
C LYS A 196 -5.01 -10.89 11.64
N GLN A 197 -4.63 -10.46 12.84
CA GLN A 197 -5.60 -10.10 13.90
C GLN A 197 -6.50 -8.93 13.49
N LEU A 198 -5.93 -7.89 12.86
CA LEU A 198 -6.70 -6.76 12.34
C LEU A 198 -7.69 -7.17 11.25
N MET A 199 -7.33 -8.12 10.38
CA MET A 199 -8.24 -8.65 9.36
C MET A 199 -9.40 -9.44 9.98
N VAL A 200 -9.13 -10.29 10.98
CA VAL A 200 -10.18 -11.01 11.73
C VAL A 200 -11.13 -10.03 12.43
N ILE A 201 -10.60 -8.97 13.04
CA ILE A 201 -11.43 -7.92 13.66
C ILE A 201 -12.32 -7.24 12.62
N LYS A 202 -11.77 -6.96 11.43
CA LYS A 202 -12.53 -6.33 10.35
C LYS A 202 -13.67 -7.21 9.83
N GLU A 203 -13.40 -8.50 9.66
CA GLU A 203 -14.42 -9.48 9.24
C GLU A 203 -15.53 -9.61 10.27
N LYS A 204 -15.18 -9.84 11.55
CA LYS A 204 -16.18 -9.91 12.64
C LYS A 204 -16.99 -8.63 12.78
N LYS A 205 -16.39 -7.47 12.55
CA LYS A 205 -17.13 -6.20 12.54
C LYS A 205 -18.11 -6.11 11.37
N ALA A 206 -17.76 -6.64 10.20
CA ALA A 206 -18.67 -6.72 9.07
C ALA A 206 -19.84 -7.69 9.34
N GLU A 207 -19.55 -8.86 9.94
CA GLU A 207 -20.59 -9.82 10.37
C GLU A 207 -21.53 -9.21 11.42
N GLN A 208 -20.99 -8.46 12.39
CA GLN A 208 -21.80 -7.77 13.40
C GLN A 208 -22.76 -6.78 12.73
N LEU A 209 -22.28 -5.98 11.78
CA LEU A 209 -23.11 -5.01 11.06
C LEU A 209 -24.21 -5.70 10.23
N GLU A 210 -23.92 -6.86 9.67
CA GLU A 210 -24.93 -7.65 8.94
C GLU A 210 -25.99 -8.25 9.88
N ALA A 211 -25.58 -8.76 11.06
CA ALA A 211 -26.51 -9.25 12.08
C ALA A 211 -27.45 -8.12 12.58
N GLU A 212 -26.92 -6.91 12.79
CA GLU A 212 -27.72 -5.74 13.15
C GLU A 212 -28.72 -5.37 12.05
N LYS A 213 -28.34 -5.42 10.78
CA LYS A 213 -29.25 -5.15 9.65
C LYS A 213 -30.37 -6.19 9.54
N ARG A 214 -30.11 -7.45 9.94
CA ARG A 214 -31.07 -8.54 9.98
C ARG A 214 -31.91 -8.53 11.27
N LEU A 215 -31.67 -7.56 12.18
CA LEU A 215 -32.30 -7.46 13.52
C LEU A 215 -31.99 -8.66 14.43
N ASP A 216 -30.92 -9.39 14.17
CA ASP A 216 -30.42 -10.47 15.03
C ASP A 216 -29.52 -9.85 16.13
N PHE A 217 -30.16 -9.29 17.15
CA PHE A 217 -29.47 -8.59 18.23
C PHE A 217 -28.67 -9.54 19.13
N ILE A 218 -29.06 -10.82 19.22
CA ILE A 218 -28.34 -11.81 20.02
C ILE A 218 -26.99 -12.06 19.37
N ARG A 219 -26.96 -12.38 18.09
CA ARG A 219 -25.72 -12.61 17.34
C ARG A 219 -24.83 -11.37 17.30
N ALA A 220 -25.42 -10.19 17.11
CA ALA A 220 -24.68 -8.92 17.12
C ALA A 220 -23.99 -8.66 18.49
N ALA A 221 -24.66 -8.98 19.60
CA ALA A 221 -24.09 -8.84 20.94
C ALA A 221 -22.96 -9.86 21.23
N GLU A 222 -23.08 -11.10 20.74
CA GLU A 222 -22.02 -12.12 20.83
C GLU A 222 -20.77 -11.66 20.08
N LEU A 223 -20.91 -11.24 18.81
CA LEU A 223 -19.82 -10.71 18.02
C LEU A 223 -19.18 -9.46 18.64
N GLY A 224 -19.99 -8.60 19.26
CA GLY A 224 -19.49 -7.44 20.01
C GLY A 224 -18.58 -7.84 21.17
N LYS A 225 -18.91 -8.88 21.94
CA LYS A 225 -18.05 -9.41 23.02
C LYS A 225 -16.75 -10.00 22.46
N GLU A 226 -16.82 -10.77 21.38
CA GLU A 226 -15.64 -11.32 20.71
C GLU A 226 -14.71 -10.21 20.19
N LEU A 227 -15.26 -9.15 19.61
CA LEU A 227 -14.50 -7.99 19.16
C LEU A 227 -13.76 -7.26 20.28
N ILE A 228 -14.39 -7.13 21.47
CA ILE A 228 -13.75 -6.55 22.65
C ILE A 228 -12.57 -7.42 23.09
N SER A 229 -12.76 -8.74 23.17
CA SER A 229 -11.68 -9.66 23.57
C SER A 229 -10.50 -9.63 22.59
N LEU A 230 -10.76 -9.65 21.29
CA LEU A 230 -9.73 -9.55 20.23
C LEU A 230 -8.96 -8.22 20.27
N ARG A 231 -9.62 -7.12 20.58
CA ARG A 231 -8.96 -5.82 20.72
C ARG A 231 -8.05 -5.72 21.93
N ASN A 232 -8.40 -6.39 23.01
CA ASN A 232 -7.60 -6.40 24.24
C ASN A 232 -6.37 -7.31 24.11
N SER A 233 -6.32 -8.19 23.10
CA SER A 233 -5.18 -9.08 22.80
C SER A 233 -4.19 -8.52 21.78
N LEU A 234 -4.43 -7.34 21.20
CA LEU A 234 -3.58 -6.59 20.26
C LEU A 234 -2.57 -5.71 20.98
#